data_bfca7c78d55eede5bc57f040274a5813
#
_entry.id   bfca7c78d55eede5bc57f040274a5813
#
_cell.length_a   1.000
_cell.length_b   1.000
_cell.length_c   1.000
_cell.angle_alpha   90.00
_cell.angle_beta   90.00
_cell.angle_gamma   90.00
#
_symmetry.space_group_name_H-M   'P 1'
#
loop_
_entity.id
_entity.type
_entity.pdbx_description
1 polymer ?
#
loop_
_entity_poly.entity_id
_entity_poly.type
_entity_poly.pdbx_seq_one_letter_code
_entity_poly.pdbx_strand_id
1 'polypeptide(L)'
;MTLPLRTALSAALVASVLCACQRAENDAPPPAPATAAADNADASATTTPAAGTVTPNPYCPATPGTAPSGELVATRIPAANGDGSKGLYEGPVWNGQALYFSDFTFADGFPSRIRRLTEDGRVETVIDPSGSNGMALGQDGALVAATHDRKELSRFDLVDGSRMRIVGEFNGQPFNSPNDLVIARDGTIWFTDPDFQRAAAPGGQDKTRVYRVGTDGNVSVVDDSIANPNGIALSPDESTLYVAGGGEQGVLRAYSLVDGQPRGHRDLVTDTTIPDGLAIDCLGNIYLTEHTRRRVRVLSPQGQALATISVDANLTNAAFGGPQRKTLYLTGAGSVWSIDLDVAGLPY
;
A
#
# COMPACT_ATOMS: atom_id res chain seq x y z
N MET A 1 44.93 10.91 -46.46
CA MET A 1 43.99 10.26 -47.36
C MET A 1 43.23 9.29 -46.53
N THR A 2 42.01 9.42 -46.21
CA THR A 2 40.76 9.83 -46.77
C THR A 2 39.78 10.16 -45.67
N LEU A 3 38.92 11.12 -45.90
CA LEU A 3 37.94 11.75 -45.01
C LEU A 3 36.67 10.91 -44.75
N PRO A 4 35.72 11.46 -43.95
CA PRO A 4 34.84 10.74 -43.03
C PRO A 4 33.42 10.57 -43.60
N LEU A 5 32.67 9.64 -43.01
CA LEU A 5 31.26 9.44 -43.28
C LEU A 5 30.38 10.18 -42.25
N ARG A 6 29.49 11.00 -42.76
CA ARG A 6 28.48 11.78 -42.03
C ARG A 6 27.30 10.89 -41.65
N THR A 7 26.88 10.95 -40.39
CA THR A 7 25.58 10.43 -39.92
C THR A 7 24.53 11.51 -39.98
N ALA A 8 23.43 11.22 -40.64
CA ALA A 8 22.27 12.11 -40.76
C ALA A 8 21.32 11.96 -39.56
N LEU A 9 20.94 13.10 -38.97
CA LEU A 9 19.85 13.23 -38.02
C LEU A 9 18.52 13.19 -38.80
N SER A 10 17.61 12.32 -38.36
CA SER A 10 16.21 12.36 -38.77
C SER A 10 15.38 12.96 -37.67
N ALA A 11 14.88 14.17 -37.90
CA ALA A 11 13.86 14.81 -37.05
C ALA A 11 12.47 14.31 -37.45
N ALA A 12 11.70 13.76 -36.53
CA ALA A 12 10.29 13.42 -36.73
C ALA A 12 9.42 14.61 -36.29
N LEU A 13 8.66 15.11 -37.27
CA LEU A 13 7.70 16.21 -37.13
C LEU A 13 6.38 15.64 -36.60
N VAL A 14 5.90 16.11 -35.48
CA VAL A 14 4.55 15.80 -34.97
C VAL A 14 3.59 16.87 -35.51
N ALA A 15 2.67 16.45 -36.36
CA ALA A 15 1.61 17.30 -36.89
C ALA A 15 0.37 17.25 -35.93
N SER A 16 -0.01 18.42 -35.44
CA SER A 16 -1.25 18.66 -34.69
C SER A 16 -2.43 18.73 -35.65
N VAL A 17 -3.44 17.89 -35.47
CA VAL A 17 -4.72 18.02 -36.16
C VAL A 17 -5.73 18.60 -35.18
N LEU A 18 -6.08 19.87 -35.41
CA LEU A 18 -7.27 20.53 -34.84
C LEU A 18 -8.50 20.11 -35.66
N CYS A 19 -9.47 19.48 -35.02
CA CYS A 19 -10.80 19.28 -35.60
C CYS A 19 -11.80 20.10 -34.78
N ALA A 20 -12.34 21.14 -35.42
CA ALA A 20 -13.46 21.92 -34.95
C ALA A 20 -14.77 21.18 -35.32
N CYS A 21 -15.62 20.87 -34.33
CA CYS A 21 -16.99 20.47 -34.58
C CYS A 21 -17.96 21.51 -34.00
N GLN A 22 -18.85 21.92 -34.88
CA GLN A 22 -19.87 22.93 -34.73
C GLN A 22 -21.00 22.48 -33.77
N ARG A 23 -21.57 23.47 -33.08
CA ARG A 23 -22.83 23.40 -32.34
C ARG A 23 -24.00 22.94 -33.21
N ALA A 24 -24.82 22.05 -32.67
CA ALA A 24 -26.22 21.92 -33.02
C ALA A 24 -27.06 22.15 -31.75
N GLU A 25 -27.82 23.23 -31.75
CA GLU A 25 -28.89 23.50 -30.80
C GLU A 25 -30.06 22.57 -31.14
N ASN A 26 -30.60 21.89 -30.13
CA ASN A 26 -31.90 21.25 -30.22
C ASN A 26 -32.76 21.64 -29.02
N ASP A 27 -33.81 22.37 -29.30
CA ASP A 27 -34.92 22.73 -28.42
C ASP A 27 -35.62 21.48 -27.88
N ALA A 28 -35.81 21.41 -26.56
CA ALA A 28 -36.71 20.48 -25.90
C ALA A 28 -37.92 21.22 -25.32
N PRO A 29 -39.17 20.73 -25.48
CA PRO A 29 -40.36 21.37 -24.95
C PRO A 29 -40.47 21.24 -23.42
N PRO A 30 -41.26 22.15 -22.78
CA PRO A 30 -41.37 22.21 -21.31
C PRO A 30 -42.21 21.06 -20.75
N PRO A 31 -41.95 20.62 -19.49
CA PRO A 31 -42.70 19.54 -18.84
C PRO A 31 -44.09 20.02 -18.36
N ALA A 32 -45.05 19.12 -18.45
CA ALA A 32 -46.44 19.29 -17.99
C ALA A 32 -46.54 19.27 -16.44
N PRO A 33 -47.58 19.89 -15.83
CA PRO A 33 -47.68 20.02 -14.38
C PRO A 33 -48.07 18.69 -13.70
N ALA A 34 -47.44 18.42 -12.56
CA ALA A 34 -47.68 17.25 -11.73
C ALA A 34 -49.01 17.40 -10.96
N THR A 35 -49.84 16.40 -11.06
CA THR A 35 -51.03 16.20 -10.21
C THR A 35 -50.62 15.61 -8.87
N ALA A 36 -51.05 16.24 -7.79
CA ALA A 36 -50.88 15.73 -6.42
C ALA A 36 -51.73 14.46 -6.22
N ALA A 37 -51.12 13.44 -5.68
CA ALA A 37 -51.76 12.26 -5.10
C ALA A 37 -51.36 12.11 -3.65
N ALA A 38 -52.38 11.83 -2.84
CA ALA A 38 -52.38 11.89 -1.40
C ALA A 38 -51.62 10.76 -0.70
N ASP A 39 -51.26 11.09 0.53
CA ASP A 39 -50.71 10.29 1.60
C ASP A 39 -51.15 8.81 1.67
N ASN A 40 -50.17 7.91 1.78
CA ASN A 40 -50.31 6.72 2.58
C ASN A 40 -48.98 6.54 3.38
N ALA A 41 -49.05 6.86 4.66
CA ALA A 41 -48.01 6.56 5.63
C ALA A 41 -47.99 5.04 5.87
N ASP A 42 -47.02 4.37 5.28
CA ASP A 42 -46.62 3.02 5.73
C ASP A 42 -45.34 3.16 6.50
N ALA A 43 -45.45 2.92 7.82
CA ALA A 43 -44.33 2.92 8.76
C ALA A 43 -43.51 1.68 8.53
N SER A 44 -42.59 1.75 7.55
CA SER A 44 -41.52 0.73 7.40
C SER A 44 -40.53 0.90 8.53
N ALA A 45 -40.62 0.05 9.54
CA ALA A 45 -39.62 -0.05 10.59
C ALA A 45 -38.28 -0.35 9.96
N THR A 46 -37.40 0.65 9.92
CA THR A 46 -35.99 0.50 9.66
C THR A 46 -35.39 -0.33 10.80
N THR A 47 -35.29 -1.63 10.60
CA THR A 47 -34.44 -2.48 11.43
C THR A 47 -32.99 -2.06 11.19
N THR A 48 -32.44 -1.26 12.10
CA THR A 48 -31.01 -1.06 12.24
C THR A 48 -30.38 -2.44 12.36
N PRO A 49 -29.42 -2.83 11.49
CA PRO A 49 -28.71 -4.10 11.68
C PRO A 49 -28.09 -4.08 13.07
N ALA A 50 -28.32 -5.15 13.84
CA ALA A 50 -27.67 -5.32 15.14
C ALA A 50 -26.16 -5.16 14.91
N ALA A 51 -25.55 -4.21 15.61
CA ALA A 51 -24.11 -4.04 15.63
C ALA A 51 -23.52 -5.38 16.10
N GLY A 52 -22.93 -6.13 15.17
CA GLY A 52 -22.16 -7.32 15.50
C GLY A 52 -21.13 -6.90 16.55
N THR A 53 -20.95 -7.68 17.59
CA THR A 53 -19.92 -7.45 18.60
C THR A 53 -18.56 -7.50 17.89
N VAL A 54 -18.01 -6.32 17.56
CA VAL A 54 -16.67 -6.21 16.98
C VAL A 54 -15.69 -6.72 18.03
N THR A 55 -15.02 -7.84 17.72
CA THR A 55 -13.97 -8.36 18.60
C THR A 55 -12.83 -7.36 18.62
N PRO A 56 -12.44 -6.83 19.81
CA PRO A 56 -11.35 -5.87 19.88
C PRO A 56 -10.07 -6.44 19.24
N ASN A 57 -9.34 -5.61 18.51
CA ASN A 57 -8.06 -6.01 17.94
C ASN A 57 -7.08 -6.27 19.10
N PRO A 58 -6.46 -7.46 19.19
CA PRO A 58 -5.57 -7.81 20.31
C PRO A 58 -4.32 -6.93 20.39
N TYR A 59 -3.98 -6.26 19.30
CA TYR A 59 -2.86 -5.32 19.25
C TYR A 59 -3.22 -3.92 19.76
N CYS A 60 -4.50 -3.62 19.95
CA CYS A 60 -4.93 -2.30 20.38
C CYS A 60 -5.19 -2.25 21.90
N PRO A 61 -4.55 -1.31 22.62
CA PRO A 61 -4.83 -1.11 24.03
C PRO A 61 -6.25 -0.53 24.22
N ALA A 62 -6.81 -0.71 25.43
CA ALA A 62 -8.14 -0.17 25.78
C ALA A 62 -8.24 1.35 25.60
N THR A 63 -7.12 2.05 25.76
CA THR A 63 -6.98 3.50 25.47
C THR A 63 -5.90 3.69 24.43
N PRO A 64 -6.26 3.73 23.14
CA PRO A 64 -5.28 3.81 22.04
C PRO A 64 -4.45 5.09 22.04
N GLY A 65 -4.95 6.16 22.64
CA GLY A 65 -4.31 7.47 22.62
C GLY A 65 -5.09 8.48 21.77
N THR A 66 -4.40 9.52 21.29
CA THR A 66 -5.00 10.63 20.55
C THR A 66 -4.42 10.70 19.15
N ALA A 67 -5.28 10.86 18.16
CA ALA A 67 -4.84 11.05 16.76
C ALA A 67 -3.94 12.28 16.62
N PRO A 68 -2.89 12.22 15.78
CA PRO A 68 -2.06 13.39 15.52
C PRO A 68 -2.85 14.47 14.76
N SER A 69 -2.41 15.72 14.89
CA SER A 69 -3.01 16.86 14.21
C SER A 69 -1.96 17.88 13.77
N GLY A 70 -2.27 18.64 12.71
CA GLY A 70 -1.40 19.69 12.19
C GLY A 70 -0.20 19.17 11.41
N GLU A 71 0.86 19.97 11.37
CA GLU A 71 2.09 19.67 10.64
C GLU A 71 3.16 19.13 11.60
N LEU A 72 3.69 17.96 11.26
CA LEU A 72 4.68 17.22 12.04
C LEU A 72 5.90 16.91 11.16
N VAL A 73 7.04 16.62 11.79
CA VAL A 73 8.28 16.26 11.08
C VAL A 73 8.87 15.01 11.71
N ALA A 74 9.11 13.98 10.90
CA ALA A 74 9.81 12.79 11.34
C ALA A 74 11.34 12.98 11.23
N THR A 75 12.08 12.32 12.11
CA THR A 75 13.54 12.45 12.20
C THR A 75 14.21 11.20 11.60
N ARG A 76 15.26 11.39 10.80
CA ARG A 76 16.09 10.30 10.30
C ARG A 76 16.73 9.52 11.44
N ILE A 77 16.78 8.21 11.29
CA ILE A 77 17.54 7.31 12.15
C ILE A 77 18.95 7.19 11.56
N PRO A 78 19.99 7.75 12.21
CA PRO A 78 21.33 7.83 11.62
C PRO A 78 21.91 6.47 11.22
N ALA A 79 21.68 5.43 12.01
CA ALA A 79 22.18 4.08 11.76
C ALA A 79 21.53 3.42 10.52
N ALA A 80 20.33 3.82 10.17
CA ALA A 80 19.59 3.33 9.02
C ALA A 80 19.64 4.31 7.83
N ASN A 81 20.64 5.18 7.80
CA ASN A 81 20.87 6.09 6.70
C ASN A 81 21.89 5.46 5.75
N GLY A 82 21.41 4.86 4.68
CA GLY A 82 22.24 4.39 3.57
C GLY A 82 22.75 5.53 2.71
N ASP A 83 23.50 5.23 1.67
CA ASP A 83 24.03 6.24 0.74
C ASP A 83 22.93 6.85 -0.18
N GLY A 84 21.69 6.38 -0.04
CA GLY A 84 20.45 6.95 -0.63
C GLY A 84 20.38 6.96 -2.16
N SER A 85 21.49 6.67 -2.83
CA SER A 85 21.64 6.92 -4.27
C SER A 85 21.30 5.74 -5.16
N LYS A 86 21.07 4.54 -4.60
CA LYS A 86 21.07 3.31 -5.40
C LYS A 86 19.84 2.42 -5.22
N GLY A 87 18.90 2.79 -4.37
CA GLY A 87 17.73 1.98 -4.14
C GLY A 87 16.75 2.58 -3.15
N LEU A 88 15.81 1.75 -2.71
CA LEU A 88 14.77 2.11 -1.76
C LEU A 88 14.77 1.13 -0.58
N TYR A 89 14.41 1.64 0.59
CA TYR A 89 13.97 0.82 1.71
C TYR A 89 12.45 0.70 1.65
N GLU A 90 11.95 -0.51 1.87
CA GLU A 90 10.54 -0.87 1.73
C GLU A 90 10.07 -1.83 2.81
N GLY A 91 8.72 -1.99 2.88
CA GLY A 91 8.06 -2.99 3.67
C GLY A 91 8.46 -3.05 5.13
N PRO A 92 8.44 -1.92 5.87
CA PRO A 92 8.82 -1.94 7.28
C PRO A 92 7.82 -2.77 8.08
N VAL A 93 8.34 -3.60 8.99
CA VAL A 93 7.53 -4.40 9.91
C VAL A 93 8.20 -4.52 11.27
N TRP A 94 7.44 -4.31 12.34
CA TRP A 94 7.94 -4.43 13.72
C TRP A 94 7.54 -5.77 14.33
N ASN A 95 8.54 -6.60 14.69
CA ASN A 95 8.28 -7.94 15.25
C ASN A 95 8.12 -7.99 16.78
N GLY A 96 8.02 -6.84 17.44
CA GLY A 96 7.99 -6.73 18.90
C GLY A 96 9.34 -6.40 19.54
N GLN A 97 10.44 -6.54 18.81
CA GLN A 97 11.81 -6.30 19.28
C GLN A 97 12.65 -5.44 18.34
N ALA A 98 12.42 -5.53 17.04
CA ALA A 98 13.20 -4.83 16.03
C ALA A 98 12.34 -4.47 14.82
N LEU A 99 12.76 -3.44 14.09
CA LEU A 99 12.22 -3.10 12.80
C LEU A 99 12.94 -3.87 11.70
N TYR A 100 12.20 -4.64 10.91
CA TYR A 100 12.67 -5.26 9.67
C TYR A 100 12.23 -4.41 8.49
N PHE A 101 13.04 -4.37 7.44
CA PHE A 101 12.72 -3.68 6.19
C PHE A 101 13.50 -4.28 5.03
N SER A 102 12.93 -4.18 3.84
CA SER A 102 13.59 -4.55 2.59
C SER A 102 14.51 -3.41 2.13
N ASP A 103 15.69 -3.77 1.65
CA ASP A 103 16.69 -2.86 1.06
C ASP A 103 16.98 -3.36 -0.35
N PHE A 104 16.38 -2.76 -1.37
CA PHE A 104 16.60 -3.13 -2.76
C PHE A 104 17.23 -2.00 -3.58
N THR A 105 17.93 -2.38 -4.64
CA THR A 105 18.59 -1.44 -5.55
C THR A 105 17.93 -1.43 -6.93
N PHE A 106 18.17 -0.38 -7.71
CA PHE A 106 17.72 -0.27 -9.09
C PHE A 106 18.67 -0.93 -10.10
N ALA A 107 19.59 -1.80 -9.64
CA ALA A 107 20.39 -2.63 -10.54
C ALA A 107 19.51 -3.68 -11.24
N ASP A 108 20.06 -4.31 -12.29
CA ASP A 108 19.37 -5.36 -13.04
C ASP A 108 18.87 -6.47 -12.10
N GLY A 109 17.57 -6.80 -12.23
CA GLY A 109 16.89 -7.76 -11.39
C GLY A 109 16.44 -7.23 -10.03
N PHE A 110 16.69 -5.97 -9.73
CA PHE A 110 16.32 -5.32 -8.46
C PHE A 110 16.78 -6.11 -7.22
N PRO A 111 18.10 -6.39 -7.06
CA PRO A 111 18.61 -7.16 -5.93
C PRO A 111 18.12 -6.57 -4.60
N SER A 112 17.63 -7.44 -3.73
CA SER A 112 17.05 -7.06 -2.44
C SER A 112 17.56 -7.95 -1.31
N ARG A 113 17.63 -7.36 -0.12
CA ARG A 113 17.95 -8.01 1.15
C ARG A 113 17.03 -7.54 2.26
N ILE A 114 16.84 -8.37 3.28
CA ILE A 114 16.11 -7.98 4.49
C ILE A 114 17.12 -7.47 5.51
N ARG A 115 16.86 -6.26 5.99
CA ARG A 115 17.63 -5.59 7.04
C ARG A 115 16.84 -5.59 8.35
N ARG A 116 17.56 -5.45 9.47
CA ARG A 116 16.99 -5.30 10.80
C ARG A 116 17.62 -4.10 11.48
N LEU A 117 16.80 -3.17 11.98
CA LEU A 117 17.20 -2.11 12.89
C LEU A 117 16.85 -2.55 14.33
N THR A 118 17.87 -2.72 15.15
CA THR A 118 17.76 -3.14 16.55
C THR A 118 17.49 -1.95 17.47
N GLU A 119 16.99 -2.19 18.68
CA GLU A 119 16.70 -1.14 19.68
C GLU A 119 17.96 -0.34 20.07
N ASP A 120 19.14 -0.97 20.05
CA ASP A 120 20.43 -0.28 20.30
C ASP A 120 20.93 0.51 19.08
N GLY A 121 20.11 0.64 18.02
CA GLY A 121 20.34 1.48 16.86
C GLY A 121 21.31 0.90 15.83
N ARG A 122 21.59 -0.42 15.83
CA ARG A 122 22.40 -1.07 14.79
C ARG A 122 21.53 -1.57 13.64
N VAL A 123 22.07 -1.50 12.42
CA VAL A 123 21.43 -2.08 11.23
C VAL A 123 22.24 -3.27 10.75
N GLU A 124 21.57 -4.41 10.67
CA GLU A 124 22.17 -5.69 10.29
C GLU A 124 21.47 -6.25 9.03
N THR A 125 22.18 -6.98 8.19
CA THR A 125 21.58 -7.78 7.12
C THR A 125 21.21 -9.14 7.70
N VAL A 126 19.95 -9.53 7.52
CA VAL A 126 19.40 -10.78 8.07
C VAL A 126 19.29 -11.84 6.98
N ILE A 127 18.81 -11.46 5.80
CA ILE A 127 18.63 -12.37 4.65
C ILE A 127 19.15 -11.68 3.40
N ASP A 128 20.04 -12.34 2.67
CA ASP A 128 20.63 -11.86 1.42
C ASP A 128 21.02 -13.04 0.52
N PRO A 129 20.47 -13.18 -0.71
CA PRO A 129 19.41 -12.36 -1.30
C PRO A 129 18.02 -12.70 -0.78
N SER A 130 17.10 -11.74 -0.75
CA SER A 130 15.71 -11.95 -0.37
C SER A 130 14.72 -11.77 -1.51
N GLY A 131 14.98 -10.85 -2.43
CA GLY A 131 14.03 -10.44 -3.47
C GLY A 131 12.80 -9.73 -2.91
N SER A 132 12.80 -9.37 -1.62
CA SER A 132 11.65 -8.82 -0.89
C SER A 132 11.37 -7.35 -1.25
N ASN A 133 10.09 -6.99 -1.13
CA ASN A 133 9.56 -5.63 -1.16
C ASN A 133 8.72 -5.43 0.12
N GLY A 134 7.39 -5.34 0.08
CA GLY A 134 6.53 -5.29 1.24
C GLY A 134 6.62 -6.55 2.10
N MET A 135 6.46 -6.40 3.40
CA MET A 135 6.53 -7.51 4.37
C MET A 135 5.43 -7.39 5.42
N ALA A 136 5.03 -8.53 5.97
CA ALA A 136 4.17 -8.64 7.15
C ALA A 136 4.64 -9.78 8.06
N LEU A 137 4.21 -9.78 9.33
CA LEU A 137 4.43 -10.90 10.24
C LEU A 137 3.34 -11.95 10.08
N GLY A 138 3.74 -13.19 9.86
CA GLY A 138 2.88 -14.34 10.06
C GLY A 138 2.51 -14.52 11.54
N GLN A 139 1.44 -15.26 11.81
CA GLN A 139 0.99 -15.55 13.18
C GLN A 139 2.04 -16.32 14.01
N ASP A 140 2.93 -17.02 13.35
CA ASP A 140 4.05 -17.77 13.93
C ASP A 140 5.34 -16.94 14.11
N GLY A 141 5.27 -15.63 13.78
CA GLY A 141 6.40 -14.69 13.88
C GLY A 141 7.39 -14.76 12.71
N ALA A 142 7.15 -15.59 11.70
CA ALA A 142 7.94 -15.57 10.48
C ALA A 142 7.63 -14.34 9.63
N LEU A 143 8.59 -13.88 8.84
CA LEU A 143 8.33 -12.84 7.85
C LEU A 143 7.67 -13.42 6.60
N VAL A 144 6.56 -12.83 6.19
CA VAL A 144 5.95 -13.05 4.88
C VAL A 144 6.26 -11.83 4.02
N ALA A 145 6.79 -12.05 2.84
CA ALA A 145 7.20 -10.97 1.95
C ALA A 145 6.60 -11.14 0.55
N ALA A 146 6.22 -10.02 -0.05
CA ALA A 146 6.04 -9.88 -1.47
C ALA A 146 7.43 -9.87 -2.14
N THR A 147 7.68 -10.78 -3.09
CA THR A 147 9.01 -10.96 -3.65
C THR A 147 8.99 -10.87 -5.18
N HIS A 148 9.70 -9.88 -5.71
CA HIS A 148 9.74 -9.61 -7.16
C HIS A 148 10.71 -10.52 -7.92
N ASP A 149 11.75 -11.03 -7.29
CA ASP A 149 12.76 -11.91 -7.91
C ASP A 149 12.19 -13.25 -8.36
N ARG A 150 11.19 -13.78 -7.64
CA ARG A 150 10.49 -15.03 -7.96
C ARG A 150 9.01 -14.83 -8.28
N LYS A 151 8.52 -13.59 -8.25
CA LYS A 151 7.12 -13.22 -8.51
C LYS A 151 6.14 -14.00 -7.64
N GLU A 152 6.42 -14.06 -6.33
CA GLU A 152 5.69 -14.89 -5.38
C GLU A 152 5.51 -14.19 -4.04
N LEU A 153 4.60 -14.68 -3.21
CA LEU A 153 4.65 -14.45 -1.77
C LEU A 153 5.51 -15.54 -1.15
N SER A 154 6.47 -15.13 -0.35
CA SER A 154 7.43 -16.02 0.31
C SER A 154 7.38 -15.85 1.83
N ARG A 155 7.54 -16.97 2.53
CA ARG A 155 7.75 -17.00 3.97
C ARG A 155 9.24 -17.22 4.26
N PHE A 156 9.79 -16.39 5.11
CA PHE A 156 11.17 -16.48 5.57
C PHE A 156 11.23 -16.87 7.04
N ASP A 157 12.04 -17.87 7.35
CA ASP A 157 12.41 -18.18 8.73
C ASP A 157 13.57 -17.27 9.16
N LEU A 158 13.38 -16.55 10.27
CA LEU A 158 14.41 -15.61 10.76
C LEU A 158 15.57 -16.28 11.51
N VAL A 159 15.46 -17.59 11.81
CA VAL A 159 16.47 -18.34 12.54
C VAL A 159 17.54 -18.89 11.57
N ASP A 160 17.11 -19.52 10.48
CA ASP A 160 17.99 -20.17 9.51
C ASP A 160 18.02 -19.48 8.14
N GLY A 161 17.19 -18.44 7.94
CA GLY A 161 17.11 -17.71 6.68
C GLY A 161 16.42 -18.48 5.56
N SER A 162 15.82 -19.64 5.85
CA SER A 162 15.16 -20.44 4.83
C SER A 162 13.95 -19.73 4.25
N ARG A 163 13.71 -19.95 2.93
CA ARG A 163 12.62 -19.33 2.16
C ARG A 163 11.68 -20.40 1.61
N MET A 164 10.40 -20.26 1.91
CA MET A 164 9.35 -21.13 1.42
C MET A 164 8.33 -20.32 0.62
N ARG A 165 7.98 -20.82 -0.57
CA ARG A 165 6.91 -20.24 -1.41
C ARG A 165 5.56 -20.46 -0.75
N ILE A 166 4.74 -19.40 -0.66
CA ILE A 166 3.33 -19.47 -0.29
C ILE A 166 2.49 -19.61 -1.58
N VAL A 167 2.62 -18.65 -2.48
CA VAL A 167 1.91 -18.62 -3.77
C VAL A 167 2.73 -17.82 -4.79
N GLY A 168 2.69 -18.16 -6.07
CA GLY A 168 3.50 -17.48 -7.10
C GLY A 168 2.81 -17.37 -8.46
N GLU A 169 1.52 -17.72 -8.54
CA GLU A 169 0.81 -17.65 -9.82
C GLU A 169 -0.70 -17.47 -9.63
N PHE A 170 -1.32 -16.94 -10.67
CA PHE A 170 -2.76 -16.89 -10.81
C PHE A 170 -3.14 -17.35 -12.23
N ASN A 171 -4.08 -18.31 -12.33
CA ASN A 171 -4.51 -18.91 -13.60
C ASN A 171 -3.34 -19.45 -14.46
N GLY A 172 -2.32 -20.06 -13.83
CA GLY A 172 -1.18 -20.66 -14.50
C GLY A 172 -0.16 -19.65 -15.06
N GLN A 173 -0.27 -18.38 -14.70
CA GLN A 173 0.70 -17.35 -15.05
C GLN A 173 1.33 -16.77 -13.77
N PRO A 174 2.65 -16.50 -13.75
CA PRO A 174 3.30 -15.84 -12.61
C PRO A 174 2.70 -14.45 -12.38
N PHE A 175 2.80 -13.94 -11.15
CA PHE A 175 2.47 -12.55 -10.84
C PHE A 175 3.38 -11.57 -11.58
N ASN A 176 3.04 -10.27 -11.57
CA ASN A 176 3.87 -9.22 -12.18
C ASN A 176 5.12 -8.91 -11.34
N SER A 177 4.89 -8.28 -10.21
CA SER A 177 5.90 -7.97 -9.20
C SER A 177 5.21 -7.70 -7.87
N PRO A 178 4.83 -8.75 -7.11
CA PRO A 178 4.18 -8.56 -5.82
C PRO A 178 4.90 -7.50 -4.99
N ASN A 179 4.14 -6.53 -4.47
CA ASN A 179 4.70 -5.31 -3.90
C ASN A 179 4.44 -5.20 -2.40
N ASP A 180 3.20 -5.05 -1.97
CA ASP A 180 2.85 -4.91 -0.55
C ASP A 180 1.78 -5.91 -0.14
N LEU A 181 1.68 -6.21 1.17
CA LEU A 181 0.75 -7.20 1.68
C LEU A 181 0.32 -6.93 3.12
N VAL A 182 -0.87 -7.43 3.45
CA VAL A 182 -1.37 -7.49 4.83
C VAL A 182 -1.96 -8.87 5.11
N ILE A 183 -1.79 -9.36 6.35
CA ILE A 183 -2.29 -10.66 6.80
C ILE A 183 -3.39 -10.42 7.82
N ALA A 184 -4.60 -10.91 7.52
CA ALA A 184 -5.72 -10.87 8.44
C ALA A 184 -5.53 -11.86 9.60
N ARG A 185 -6.27 -11.67 10.69
CA ARG A 185 -6.20 -12.53 11.90
C ARG A 185 -6.60 -13.99 11.64
N ASP A 186 -7.38 -14.24 10.59
CA ASP A 186 -7.72 -15.61 10.17
C ASP A 186 -6.62 -16.28 9.33
N GLY A 187 -5.57 -15.54 8.94
CA GLY A 187 -4.49 -16.00 8.08
C GLY A 187 -4.71 -15.72 6.59
N THR A 188 -5.81 -15.11 6.20
CA THR A 188 -6.02 -14.62 4.82
C THR A 188 -4.98 -13.54 4.50
N ILE A 189 -4.36 -13.62 3.32
CA ILE A 189 -3.38 -12.63 2.84
C ILE A 189 -4.00 -11.81 1.72
N TRP A 190 -3.81 -10.50 1.80
CA TRP A 190 -4.16 -9.56 0.75
C TRP A 190 -2.88 -8.93 0.25
N PHE A 191 -2.70 -8.82 -1.07
CA PHE A 191 -1.49 -8.25 -1.63
C PHE A 191 -1.73 -7.50 -2.93
N THR A 192 -0.82 -6.61 -3.26
CA THR A 192 -0.81 -5.82 -4.49
C THR A 192 0.23 -6.36 -5.46
N ASP A 193 -0.11 -6.33 -6.75
CA ASP A 193 0.73 -6.84 -7.83
C ASP A 193 0.85 -5.81 -8.98
N PRO A 194 1.58 -4.71 -8.76
CA PRO A 194 1.91 -3.73 -9.79
C PRO A 194 2.94 -4.29 -10.79
N ASP A 195 3.42 -3.43 -11.70
CA ASP A 195 4.45 -3.79 -12.67
C ASP A 195 5.81 -3.12 -12.45
N PHE A 196 6.03 -2.49 -11.29
CA PHE A 196 7.23 -1.71 -11.00
C PHE A 196 8.54 -2.50 -11.17
N GLN A 197 8.61 -3.71 -10.64
CA GLN A 197 9.77 -4.61 -10.75
C GLN A 197 9.48 -5.81 -11.66
N ARG A 198 8.54 -5.66 -12.62
CA ARG A 198 8.14 -6.76 -13.52
C ARG A 198 9.33 -7.37 -14.27
N ALA A 199 10.34 -6.58 -14.58
CA ALA A 199 11.56 -7.03 -15.26
C ALA A 199 12.50 -7.87 -14.38
N ALA A 200 12.27 -7.99 -13.07
CA ALA A 200 13.10 -8.79 -12.17
C ALA A 200 13.16 -10.27 -12.54
N ALA A 201 12.08 -10.80 -13.09
CA ALA A 201 11.99 -12.18 -13.58
C ALA A 201 11.07 -12.30 -14.80
N PRO A 202 11.19 -13.37 -15.61
CA PRO A 202 10.31 -13.59 -16.76
C PRO A 202 8.85 -13.79 -16.41
N GLY A 203 7.96 -13.50 -17.37
CA GLY A 203 6.51 -13.69 -17.24
C GLY A 203 5.81 -12.53 -16.55
N GLY A 204 4.55 -12.74 -16.20
CA GLY A 204 3.67 -11.79 -15.53
C GLY A 204 2.23 -11.88 -16.01
N GLN A 205 1.35 -11.21 -15.31
CA GLN A 205 -0.07 -11.11 -15.62
C GLN A 205 -0.32 -10.08 -16.75
N ASP A 206 -1.49 -10.12 -17.36
CA ASP A 206 -1.94 -9.18 -18.38
C ASP A 206 -2.30 -7.79 -17.83
N LYS A 207 -2.59 -7.72 -16.52
CA LYS A 207 -2.94 -6.50 -15.78
C LYS A 207 -2.26 -6.46 -14.42
N THR A 208 -2.16 -5.28 -13.84
CA THR A 208 -1.87 -5.08 -12.41
C THR A 208 -3.14 -5.32 -11.61
N ARG A 209 -3.02 -5.90 -10.41
CA ARG A 209 -4.18 -6.34 -9.62
C ARG A 209 -3.92 -6.27 -8.12
N VAL A 210 -5.03 -6.27 -7.40
CA VAL A 210 -5.08 -6.60 -5.97
C VAL A 210 -5.61 -8.02 -5.85
N TYR A 211 -4.95 -8.83 -5.05
CA TYR A 211 -5.29 -10.24 -4.85
C TYR A 211 -5.60 -10.56 -3.40
N ARG A 212 -6.36 -11.64 -3.22
CA ARG A 212 -6.61 -12.31 -1.94
C ARG A 212 -6.16 -13.76 -2.05
N VAL A 213 -5.39 -14.22 -1.07
CA VAL A 213 -5.05 -15.63 -0.86
C VAL A 213 -5.83 -16.11 0.36
N GLY A 214 -6.77 -17.02 0.16
CA GLY A 214 -7.54 -17.62 1.23
C GLY A 214 -6.69 -18.57 2.09
N THR A 215 -7.19 -18.92 3.26
CA THR A 215 -6.55 -19.93 4.15
C THR A 215 -6.47 -21.33 3.54
N ASP A 216 -7.25 -21.57 2.50
CA ASP A 216 -7.21 -22.78 1.66
C ASP A 216 -6.15 -22.71 0.54
N GLY A 217 -5.39 -21.60 0.47
CA GLY A 217 -4.38 -21.34 -0.57
C GLY A 217 -4.94 -20.87 -1.91
N ASN A 218 -6.26 -20.73 -2.04
CA ASN A 218 -6.87 -20.25 -3.28
C ASN A 218 -6.64 -18.74 -3.48
N VAL A 219 -6.24 -18.38 -4.70
CA VAL A 219 -6.04 -16.98 -5.12
C VAL A 219 -7.27 -16.46 -5.83
N SER A 220 -7.71 -15.27 -5.47
CA SER A 220 -8.80 -14.56 -6.13
C SER A 220 -8.45 -13.10 -6.37
N VAL A 221 -9.02 -12.52 -7.44
CA VAL A 221 -8.87 -11.08 -7.74
C VAL A 221 -9.83 -10.29 -6.87
N VAL A 222 -9.32 -9.24 -6.25
CA VAL A 222 -10.10 -8.24 -5.52
C VAL A 222 -10.45 -7.06 -6.43
N ASP A 223 -9.44 -6.56 -7.14
CA ASP A 223 -9.58 -5.40 -8.03
C ASP A 223 -8.54 -5.47 -9.16
N ASP A 224 -8.93 -5.06 -10.37
CA ASP A 224 -8.04 -4.89 -11.51
C ASP A 224 -8.21 -3.51 -12.19
N SER A 225 -8.83 -2.56 -11.47
CA SER A 225 -9.12 -1.21 -11.96
C SER A 225 -8.17 -0.13 -11.43
N ILE A 226 -7.42 -0.40 -10.33
CA ILE A 226 -6.38 0.50 -9.85
C ILE A 226 -5.10 0.23 -10.67
N ALA A 227 -4.62 1.25 -11.36
CA ALA A 227 -3.33 1.16 -12.04
C ALA A 227 -2.21 1.09 -11.00
N ASN A 228 -1.36 0.07 -11.11
CA ASN A 228 -0.22 -0.11 -10.20
C ASN A 228 -0.62 0.05 -8.72
N PRO A 229 -1.49 -0.84 -8.18
CA PRO A 229 -1.80 -0.84 -6.76
C PRO A 229 -0.52 -1.07 -5.95
N ASN A 230 -0.39 -0.35 -4.83
CA ASN A 230 0.80 -0.32 -4.02
C ASN A 230 0.44 -0.64 -2.55
N GLY A 231 0.40 0.35 -1.66
CA GLY A 231 0.13 0.13 -0.25
C GLY A 231 -1.22 -0.54 0.02
N ILE A 232 -1.25 -1.43 1.00
CA ILE A 232 -2.44 -2.20 1.38
C ILE A 232 -2.47 -2.41 2.90
N ALA A 233 -3.64 -2.20 3.53
CA ALA A 233 -3.81 -2.37 4.96
C ALA A 233 -5.25 -2.71 5.35
N LEU A 234 -5.45 -3.30 6.53
CA LEU A 234 -6.76 -3.59 7.10
C LEU A 234 -7.11 -2.60 8.23
N SER A 235 -8.40 -2.26 8.36
CA SER A 235 -8.90 -1.56 9.55
C SER A 235 -8.71 -2.39 10.82
N PRO A 236 -8.72 -1.78 12.04
CA PRO A 236 -8.51 -2.52 13.28
C PRO A 236 -9.50 -3.66 13.53
N ASP A 237 -10.70 -3.55 13.02
CA ASP A 237 -11.75 -4.57 13.10
C ASP A 237 -11.76 -5.53 11.91
N GLU A 238 -10.88 -5.30 10.93
CA GLU A 238 -10.78 -6.04 9.66
C GLU A 238 -12.07 -6.02 8.82
N SER A 239 -12.93 -5.02 9.04
CA SER A 239 -14.13 -4.81 8.23
C SER A 239 -13.87 -4.02 6.95
N THR A 240 -12.70 -3.41 6.83
CA THR A 240 -12.31 -2.58 5.69
C THR A 240 -10.88 -2.91 5.24
N LEU A 241 -10.72 -3.14 3.94
CA LEU A 241 -9.42 -3.20 3.28
C LEU A 241 -9.16 -1.87 2.58
N TYR A 242 -8.01 -1.26 2.83
CA TYR A 242 -7.54 -0.05 2.16
C TYR A 242 -6.47 -0.40 1.15
N VAL A 243 -6.56 0.20 -0.04
CA VAL A 243 -5.56 0.05 -1.11
C VAL A 243 -5.23 1.42 -1.70
N ALA A 244 -3.95 1.71 -1.80
CA ALA A 244 -3.43 2.89 -2.47
C ALA A 244 -2.79 2.52 -3.82
N GLY A 245 -2.83 3.42 -4.79
CA GLY A 245 -2.22 3.21 -6.11
C GLY A 245 -2.58 4.31 -7.09
N GLY A 246 -2.33 4.11 -8.40
CA GLY A 246 -2.76 5.02 -9.46
C GLY A 246 -1.70 6.03 -9.92
N GLY A 247 -0.48 6.04 -9.36
CA GLY A 247 0.62 6.92 -9.79
C GLY A 247 0.37 8.41 -9.51
N GLU A 248 0.63 9.29 -10.48
CA GLU A 248 0.51 10.76 -10.33
C GLU A 248 -0.92 11.23 -10.02
N GLN A 249 -1.93 10.50 -10.47
CA GLN A 249 -3.35 10.70 -10.15
C GLN A 249 -3.78 9.54 -9.27
N GLY A 250 -3.22 9.51 -8.08
CA GLY A 250 -3.39 8.40 -7.17
C GLY A 250 -4.73 8.39 -6.46
N VAL A 251 -5.08 7.22 -5.96
CA VAL A 251 -6.30 6.94 -5.21
C VAL A 251 -5.97 6.20 -3.91
N LEU A 252 -6.73 6.50 -2.86
CA LEU A 252 -6.88 5.63 -1.70
C LEU A 252 -8.30 5.07 -1.72
N ARG A 253 -8.41 3.77 -1.91
CA ARG A 253 -9.70 3.04 -2.03
C ARG A 253 -9.94 2.19 -0.80
N ALA A 254 -11.20 2.17 -0.33
CA ALA A 254 -11.66 1.33 0.76
C ALA A 254 -12.67 0.30 0.25
N TYR A 255 -12.45 -0.96 0.56
CA TYR A 255 -13.36 -2.08 0.28
C TYR A 255 -14.01 -2.52 1.58
N SER A 256 -15.35 -2.58 1.60
CA SER A 256 -16.05 -3.21 2.73
C SER A 256 -15.86 -4.71 2.70
N LEU A 257 -15.50 -5.31 3.82
CA LEU A 257 -15.34 -6.76 3.97
C LEU A 257 -16.51 -7.32 4.77
N VAL A 258 -17.15 -8.35 4.22
CA VAL A 258 -18.18 -9.13 4.90
C VAL A 258 -17.76 -10.60 4.84
N ASP A 259 -17.64 -11.24 5.99
CA ASP A 259 -17.13 -12.61 6.10
C ASP A 259 -15.79 -12.79 5.37
N GLY A 260 -14.87 -11.83 5.50
CA GLY A 260 -13.57 -11.82 4.86
C GLY A 260 -13.61 -11.73 3.32
N GLN A 261 -14.72 -11.26 2.73
CA GLN A 261 -14.88 -11.10 1.29
C GLN A 261 -15.20 -9.63 0.93
N PRO A 262 -14.60 -9.07 -0.13
CA PRO A 262 -14.90 -7.71 -0.55
C PRO A 262 -16.35 -7.60 -1.08
N ARG A 263 -17.06 -6.55 -0.63
CA ARG A 263 -18.46 -6.27 -0.97
C ARG A 263 -18.62 -4.81 -1.41
N GLY A 264 -18.03 -4.46 -2.53
CA GLY A 264 -18.04 -3.08 -3.02
C GLY A 264 -16.91 -2.24 -2.44
N HIS A 265 -16.71 -1.08 -3.03
CA HIS A 265 -15.66 -0.15 -2.67
C HIS A 265 -16.10 1.30 -2.81
N ARG A 266 -15.34 2.20 -2.23
CA ARG A 266 -15.41 3.65 -2.44
C ARG A 266 -14.02 4.25 -2.43
N ASP A 267 -13.79 5.26 -3.25
CA ASP A 267 -12.57 6.04 -3.20
C ASP A 267 -12.69 7.07 -2.06
N LEU A 268 -11.78 6.97 -1.08
CA LEU A 268 -11.73 7.90 0.06
C LEU A 268 -11.08 9.21 -0.34
N VAL A 269 -10.01 9.10 -1.13
CA VAL A 269 -9.20 10.23 -1.58
C VAL A 269 -8.77 9.95 -3.02
N THR A 270 -8.87 10.98 -3.88
CA THR A 270 -8.51 10.89 -5.31
C THR A 270 -7.50 11.97 -5.74
N ASP A 271 -6.98 12.72 -4.78
CA ASP A 271 -6.01 13.80 -4.97
C ASP A 271 -4.62 13.46 -4.40
N THR A 272 -4.29 12.17 -4.30
CA THR A 272 -2.97 11.71 -3.88
C THR A 272 -1.98 11.76 -5.04
N THR A 273 -0.69 11.90 -4.75
CA THR A 273 0.37 11.89 -5.76
C THR A 273 1.36 10.78 -5.46
N ILE A 274 1.43 9.80 -6.34
CA ILE A 274 2.27 8.61 -6.19
C ILE A 274 2.11 8.05 -4.75
N PRO A 275 0.87 7.66 -4.38
CA PRO A 275 0.65 7.04 -3.07
C PRO A 275 1.36 5.70 -3.04
N ASP A 276 2.00 5.42 -1.90
CA ASP A 276 2.85 4.25 -1.73
C ASP A 276 2.32 3.42 -0.54
N GLY A 277 3.10 3.12 0.47
CA GLY A 277 2.68 2.27 1.58
C GLY A 277 1.67 2.90 2.55
N LEU A 278 1.08 2.06 3.38
CA LEU A 278 0.06 2.42 4.38
C LEU A 278 0.41 1.88 5.76
N ALA A 279 0.05 2.65 6.80
CA ALA A 279 -0.07 2.13 8.17
C ALA A 279 -1.41 2.55 8.77
N ILE A 280 -1.89 1.81 9.76
CA ILE A 280 -3.18 2.06 10.43
C ILE A 280 -2.95 2.14 11.94
N ASP A 281 -3.53 3.15 12.60
CA ASP A 281 -3.53 3.21 14.06
C ASP A 281 -4.76 2.51 14.68
N CYS A 282 -4.75 2.37 15.98
CA CYS A 282 -5.81 1.71 16.73
C CYS A 282 -7.13 2.52 16.83
N LEU A 283 -7.15 3.76 16.34
CA LEU A 283 -8.37 4.56 16.12
C LEU A 283 -8.92 4.36 14.71
N GLY A 284 -8.18 3.62 13.84
CA GLY A 284 -8.51 3.40 12.45
C GLY A 284 -8.04 4.51 11.50
N ASN A 285 -7.21 5.45 11.98
CA ASN A 285 -6.67 6.48 11.11
C ASN A 285 -5.62 5.87 10.18
N ILE A 286 -5.57 6.40 8.96
CA ILE A 286 -4.77 5.91 7.85
C ILE A 286 -3.57 6.82 7.66
N TYR A 287 -2.37 6.25 7.66
CA TYR A 287 -1.10 6.94 7.42
C TYR A 287 -0.64 6.60 6.01
N LEU A 288 -1.02 7.43 5.05
CA LEU A 288 -0.72 7.24 3.63
C LEU A 288 0.57 7.94 3.25
N THR A 289 1.58 7.21 2.80
CA THR A 289 2.80 7.81 2.24
C THR A 289 2.55 8.34 0.83
N GLU A 290 3.05 9.53 0.53
CA GLU A 290 3.09 10.11 -0.81
C GLU A 290 4.56 10.28 -1.23
N HIS A 291 5.03 9.41 -2.11
CA HIS A 291 6.45 9.21 -2.44
C HIS A 291 7.20 10.51 -2.74
N THR A 292 6.86 11.19 -3.81
CA THR A 292 7.56 12.40 -4.26
C THR A 292 7.17 13.66 -3.49
N ARG A 293 6.03 13.62 -2.77
CA ARG A 293 5.62 14.70 -1.87
C ARG A 293 6.39 14.69 -0.54
N ARG A 294 7.12 13.61 -0.25
CA ARG A 294 7.96 13.45 0.95
C ARG A 294 7.16 13.67 2.22
N ARG A 295 5.95 13.12 2.26
CA ARG A 295 5.04 13.28 3.39
C ARG A 295 4.19 12.04 3.59
N VAL A 296 3.68 11.92 4.81
CA VAL A 296 2.55 11.05 5.15
C VAL A 296 1.32 11.92 5.35
N ARG A 297 0.24 11.61 4.66
CA ARG A 297 -1.08 12.16 4.98
C ARG A 297 -1.72 11.29 6.04
N VAL A 298 -2.06 11.87 7.19
CA VAL A 298 -2.85 11.18 8.21
C VAL A 298 -4.31 11.51 7.97
N LEU A 299 -5.10 10.48 7.75
CA LEU A 299 -6.51 10.59 7.38
C LEU A 299 -7.39 9.84 8.39
N SER A 300 -8.59 10.35 8.64
CA SER A 300 -9.59 9.57 9.38
C SER A 300 -10.05 8.35 8.56
N PRO A 301 -10.75 7.37 9.16
CA PRO A 301 -11.36 6.25 8.43
C PRO A 301 -12.34 6.67 7.32
N GLN A 302 -12.80 7.92 7.35
CA GLN A 302 -13.68 8.51 6.34
C GLN A 302 -12.91 9.28 5.25
N GLY A 303 -11.56 9.36 5.33
CA GLY A 303 -10.72 10.08 4.39
C GLY A 303 -10.53 11.57 4.70
N GLN A 304 -10.95 12.05 5.88
CA GLN A 304 -10.74 13.44 6.28
C GLN A 304 -9.30 13.67 6.73
N ALA A 305 -8.66 14.73 6.28
CA ALA A 305 -7.30 15.08 6.68
C ALA A 305 -7.23 15.44 8.17
N LEU A 306 -6.30 14.84 8.90
CA LEU A 306 -6.02 15.07 10.32
C LEU A 306 -4.67 15.75 10.52
N ALA A 307 -3.61 15.22 9.90
CA ALA A 307 -2.26 15.70 10.03
C ALA A 307 -1.44 15.44 8.76
N THR A 308 -0.29 16.12 8.67
CA THR A 308 0.77 15.85 7.70
C THR A 308 2.07 15.56 8.47
N ILE A 309 2.79 14.51 8.11
CA ILE A 309 4.12 14.22 8.64
C ILE A 309 5.12 14.35 7.49
N SER A 310 6.04 15.30 7.58
CA SER A 310 7.02 15.58 6.53
C SER A 310 8.37 14.93 6.82
N VAL A 311 9.10 14.60 5.74
CA VAL A 311 10.47 14.11 5.74
C VAL A 311 11.30 14.86 4.69
N ASP A 312 12.61 14.62 4.67
CA ASP A 312 13.55 15.33 3.79
C ASP A 312 13.90 14.58 2.49
N ALA A 313 13.33 13.38 2.25
CA ALA A 313 13.51 12.62 1.01
C ALA A 313 12.25 11.83 0.64
N ASN A 314 12.27 11.15 -0.52
CA ASN A 314 11.14 10.35 -1.00
C ASN A 314 10.82 9.22 -0.03
N LEU A 315 9.54 9.06 0.28
CA LEU A 315 9.00 7.99 1.12
C LEU A 315 8.50 6.83 0.28
N THR A 316 8.51 5.65 0.88
CA THR A 316 7.89 4.45 0.32
C THR A 316 6.81 3.92 1.24
N ASN A 317 7.11 3.57 2.50
CA ASN A 317 6.17 2.85 3.32
C ASN A 317 6.22 3.30 4.79
N ALA A 318 5.30 2.80 5.61
CA ALA A 318 5.16 3.14 7.02
C ALA A 318 4.75 1.92 7.85
N ALA A 319 5.22 1.84 9.11
CA ALA A 319 4.78 0.83 10.07
C ALA A 319 4.86 1.36 11.50
N PHE A 320 3.91 0.96 12.33
CA PHE A 320 3.98 1.23 13.76
C PHE A 320 4.85 0.21 14.49
N GLY A 321 5.67 0.69 15.41
CA GLY A 321 6.55 -0.13 16.21
C GLY A 321 6.93 0.51 17.54
N GLY A 322 8.02 0.01 18.13
CA GLY A 322 8.42 0.35 19.48
C GLY A 322 7.62 -0.42 20.55
N PRO A 323 8.02 -0.38 21.81
CA PRO A 323 7.44 -1.21 22.89
C PRO A 323 5.92 -1.01 23.07
N GLN A 324 5.43 0.19 22.80
CA GLN A 324 4.00 0.53 22.92
C GLN A 324 3.30 0.68 21.56
N ARG A 325 4.02 0.41 20.45
CA ARG A 325 3.58 0.66 19.07
C ARG A 325 3.10 2.10 18.82
N LYS A 326 3.75 3.05 19.46
CA LYS A 326 3.50 4.49 19.31
C LYS A 326 4.56 5.19 18.47
N THR A 327 5.61 4.51 18.07
CA THR A 327 6.61 5.03 17.13
C THR A 327 6.20 4.66 15.72
N LEU A 328 5.96 5.65 14.87
CA LEU A 328 5.77 5.44 13.44
C LEU A 328 7.14 5.46 12.77
N TYR A 329 7.52 4.35 12.17
CA TYR A 329 8.69 4.22 11.29
C TYR A 329 8.28 4.44 9.85
N LEU A 330 9.14 5.15 9.11
CA LEU A 330 8.94 5.45 7.71
C LEU A 330 10.16 4.99 6.93
N THR A 331 9.96 4.31 5.82
CA THR A 331 11.02 3.91 4.88
C THR A 331 10.98 4.78 3.63
N GLY A 332 12.08 4.82 2.88
CA GLY A 332 12.15 5.61 1.66
C GLY A 332 13.50 5.51 0.96
N ALA A 333 13.97 6.59 0.37
CA ALA A 333 15.20 6.68 -0.42
C ALA A 333 16.45 6.35 0.43
N GLY A 334 16.69 5.04 0.65
CA GLY A 334 17.84 4.50 1.37
C GLY A 334 17.94 4.97 2.83
N SER A 335 16.81 5.26 3.48
CA SER A 335 16.78 5.75 4.86
C SER A 335 15.54 5.30 5.59
N VAL A 336 15.61 5.31 6.93
CA VAL A 336 14.49 5.16 7.83
C VAL A 336 14.34 6.44 8.65
N TRP A 337 13.10 6.90 8.84
CA TRP A 337 12.73 7.96 9.76
C TRP A 337 11.83 7.42 10.85
N SER A 338 11.73 8.12 11.96
CA SER A 338 10.79 7.82 13.03
C SER A 338 10.17 9.06 13.63
N ILE A 339 8.98 8.91 14.15
CA ILE A 339 8.28 9.91 14.96
C ILE A 339 7.46 9.21 16.01
N ASP A 340 7.54 9.68 17.26
CA ASP A 340 6.68 9.20 18.34
C ASP A 340 5.35 9.95 18.30
N LEU A 341 4.27 9.19 18.39
CA LEU A 341 2.89 9.67 18.37
C LEU A 341 2.18 9.30 19.68
N ASP A 342 1.08 9.99 20.00
CA ASP A 342 0.28 9.66 21.20
C ASP A 342 -0.74 8.54 20.93
N VAL A 343 -0.75 7.95 19.77
CA VAL A 343 -1.65 6.85 19.41
C VAL A 343 -0.86 5.58 19.14
N ALA A 344 -1.39 4.44 19.62
CA ALA A 344 -0.84 3.13 19.25
C ALA A 344 -1.32 2.70 17.87
N GLY A 345 -0.45 2.04 17.11
CA GLY A 345 -0.79 1.53 15.79
C GLY A 345 -0.78 0.01 15.68
N LEU A 346 -1.23 -0.48 14.54
CA LEU A 346 -1.21 -1.89 14.18
C LEU A 346 0.20 -2.31 13.73
N PRO A 347 0.61 -3.57 13.96
CA PRO A 347 1.97 -4.03 13.69
C PRO A 347 2.27 -4.31 12.20
N TYR A 348 1.36 -4.00 11.29
CA TYR A 348 1.46 -4.26 9.83
C TYR A 348 1.14 -3.02 9.03
#